data_2042595d79fd83386366772442822ff7
#
_entry.id   2042595d79fd83386366772442822ff7
#
_cell.length_a   1.000
_cell.length_b   1.000
_cell.length_c   1.000
_cell.angle_alpha   90.00
_cell.angle_beta   90.00
_cell.angle_gamma   90.00
#
_symmetry.space_group_name_H-M   'P 1'
#
loop_
_entity.id
_entity.type
_entity.pdbx_description
1 polymer ?
#
loop_
_entity_poly.entity_id
_entity_poly.type
_entity_poly.pdbx_seq_one_letter_code
_entity_poly.pdbx_strand_id
1 'polypeptide(L)'
;MKNLNVILLSGGLLTATCAQALSLDESQRLPHPIPQARDLRPPVVFSPNATVARKPFRPAAEGDARQILYFLSFSVPRDGLKLMIAQASHLHVPVLVNGLINNDFHETVRVLFELVRTENAGGVQIDPLLFERYDISAVPALVVTCEAGYDRLTGNLRIKEALARIAEEGECRDVARQFLAGIREREVK
;
A
#
# COMPACT_ATOMS: atom_id res chain seq x y z
N MET A 1 76.30 40.69 21.70
CA MET A 1 77.37 39.72 21.35
C MET A 1 76.66 38.63 20.54
N LYS A 2 76.93 38.65 19.23
CA LYS A 2 77.36 37.54 18.37
C LYS A 2 76.36 36.33 18.36
N ASN A 3 75.90 35.81 17.32
CA ASN A 3 76.23 35.69 15.87
C ASN A 3 75.00 35.25 15.12
N LEU A 4 74.68 35.89 14.12
CA LEU A 4 74.60 35.60 12.69
C LEU A 4 74.94 34.14 12.29
N ASN A 5 74.02 33.43 11.75
CA ASN A 5 74.28 32.47 10.67
C ASN A 5 73.13 32.35 9.73
N VAL A 6 73.39 32.82 8.53
CA VAL A 6 72.60 32.63 7.31
C VAL A 6 72.94 31.26 6.74
N ILE A 7 71.97 30.46 6.42
CA ILE A 7 72.09 29.40 5.42
C ILE A 7 70.89 29.47 4.44
N LEU A 8 71.18 29.97 3.29
CA LEU A 8 70.48 29.74 2.06
C LEU A 8 70.66 28.29 1.69
N LEU A 9 69.57 27.61 1.25
CA LEU A 9 69.63 26.63 0.15
C LEU A 9 68.23 26.19 -0.25
N SER A 10 67.86 26.60 -1.41
CA SER A 10 67.35 25.82 -2.53
C SER A 10 66.03 25.03 -2.36
N GLY A 11 65.04 25.51 -3.04
CA GLY A 11 64.48 24.83 -4.21
C GLY A 11 63.73 23.54 -3.90
N GLY A 12 62.42 23.64 -3.92
CA GLY A 12 61.56 22.48 -3.92
C GLY A 12 60.14 22.89 -4.27
N LEU A 13 59.92 23.05 -5.56
CA LEU A 13 58.62 23.20 -6.18
C LEU A 13 57.83 21.91 -5.92
N LEU A 14 56.96 21.90 -4.95
CA LEU A 14 55.99 20.80 -4.76
C LEU A 14 54.60 21.35 -5.00
N THR A 15 54.24 21.34 -6.28
CA THR A 15 52.86 21.40 -6.72
C THR A 15 52.17 20.08 -6.34
N ALA A 16 51.60 20.04 -5.16
CA ALA A 16 50.71 18.98 -4.80
C ALA A 16 49.37 19.26 -5.50
N THR A 17 49.23 18.66 -6.64
CA THR A 17 47.94 18.49 -7.35
C THR A 17 47.03 17.65 -6.47
N CYS A 18 46.18 18.31 -5.70
CA CYS A 18 45.05 17.68 -5.05
C CYS A 18 43.90 17.53 -6.09
N ALA A 19 44.12 16.65 -7.04
CA ALA A 19 43.12 16.18 -7.99
C ALA A 19 42.93 14.69 -7.74
N GLN A 20 42.50 14.33 -6.53
CA GLN A 20 41.80 13.06 -6.35
C GLN A 20 40.35 13.33 -6.62
N ALA A 21 40.02 13.25 -7.91
CA ALA A 21 38.68 13.05 -8.37
C ALA A 21 38.09 11.86 -7.60
N LEU A 22 36.99 12.11 -6.92
CA LEU A 22 36.06 11.09 -6.47
C LEU A 22 35.58 10.36 -7.73
N SER A 23 36.31 9.35 -8.16
CA SER A 23 35.80 8.34 -9.04
C SER A 23 34.77 7.56 -8.21
N LEU A 24 33.54 8.03 -8.22
CA LEU A 24 32.39 7.22 -7.84
C LEU A 24 32.45 6.02 -8.78
N ASP A 25 32.81 4.90 -8.18
CA ASP A 25 32.78 3.60 -8.85
C ASP A 25 31.35 3.32 -9.34
N GLU A 26 31.15 3.64 -10.60
CA GLU A 26 29.89 3.40 -11.33
C GLU A 26 29.61 1.89 -11.50
N SER A 27 30.59 1.05 -11.17
CA SER A 27 30.47 -0.40 -11.23
C SER A 27 29.71 -1.04 -10.06
N GLN A 28 29.34 -0.28 -9.01
CA GLN A 28 28.50 -0.77 -7.91
C GLN A 28 27.01 -0.48 -8.06
N ARG A 29 26.58 0.11 -9.13
CA ARG A 29 25.16 0.03 -9.48
C ARG A 29 24.88 -1.37 -10.00
N LEU A 30 24.58 -2.28 -9.07
CA LEU A 30 23.90 -3.52 -9.41
C LEU A 30 22.68 -3.13 -10.24
N PRO A 31 22.61 -3.52 -11.52
CA PRO A 31 21.38 -3.33 -12.27
C PRO A 31 20.33 -4.16 -11.54
N HIS A 32 19.41 -3.49 -10.86
CA HIS A 32 18.22 -4.19 -10.40
C HIS A 32 17.63 -4.83 -11.65
N PRO A 33 17.48 -6.17 -11.69
CA PRO A 33 16.90 -6.80 -12.85
C PRO A 33 15.53 -6.16 -13.07
N ILE A 34 15.38 -5.53 -14.23
CA ILE A 34 14.08 -5.01 -14.65
C ILE A 34 13.16 -6.23 -14.64
N PRO A 35 12.05 -6.21 -13.88
CA PRO A 35 11.14 -7.35 -13.84
C PRO A 35 10.73 -7.69 -15.28
N GLN A 36 11.01 -8.91 -15.69
CA GLN A 36 10.61 -9.34 -17.01
C GLN A 36 9.09 -9.37 -17.07
N ALA A 37 8.51 -9.08 -18.23
CA ALA A 37 7.05 -9.04 -18.43
C ALA A 37 6.32 -10.31 -17.96
N ARG A 38 7.03 -11.40 -17.71
CA ARG A 38 6.51 -12.67 -17.13
C ARG A 38 6.23 -12.59 -15.64
N ASP A 39 6.84 -11.62 -14.93
CA ASP A 39 6.67 -11.43 -13.49
C ASP A 39 5.56 -10.42 -13.17
N LEU A 40 4.97 -9.81 -14.20
CA LEU A 40 3.85 -8.90 -14.01
C LEU A 40 2.60 -9.72 -13.70
N ARG A 41 2.11 -9.61 -12.49
CA ARG A 41 0.79 -10.14 -12.14
C ARG A 41 -0.27 -9.55 -13.07
N PRO A 42 -1.28 -10.34 -13.45
CA PRO A 42 -2.38 -9.81 -14.22
C PRO A 42 -3.01 -8.62 -13.47
N PRO A 43 -3.50 -7.63 -14.21
CA PRO A 43 -4.13 -6.46 -13.59
C PRO A 43 -5.33 -6.89 -12.74
N VAL A 44 -5.52 -6.21 -11.62
CA VAL A 44 -6.67 -6.43 -10.74
C VAL A 44 -7.94 -6.01 -11.47
N VAL A 45 -8.88 -6.94 -11.67
CA VAL A 45 -10.10 -6.71 -12.44
C VAL A 45 -11.29 -6.39 -11.53
N PHE A 46 -12.19 -5.54 -12.01
CA PHE A 46 -13.47 -5.31 -11.37
C PHE A 46 -14.35 -6.56 -11.51
N SER A 47 -14.85 -7.08 -10.40
CA SER A 47 -15.78 -8.20 -10.37
C SER A 47 -17.14 -7.77 -9.83
N PRO A 48 -18.20 -7.78 -10.65
CA PRO A 48 -19.55 -7.44 -10.19
C PRO A 48 -20.18 -8.53 -9.31
N ASN A 49 -19.69 -9.76 -9.42
CA ASN A 49 -20.25 -10.90 -8.69
C ASN A 49 -19.53 -11.11 -7.35
N ALA A 50 -20.32 -11.27 -6.30
CA ALA A 50 -19.76 -11.57 -4.99
C ALA A 50 -19.38 -13.06 -4.88
N THR A 51 -18.16 -13.33 -4.46
CA THR A 51 -17.68 -14.68 -4.20
C THR A 51 -16.95 -14.71 -2.87
N VAL A 52 -17.41 -15.57 -1.95
CA VAL A 52 -16.65 -15.84 -0.72
C VAL A 52 -15.52 -16.78 -1.07
N ALA A 53 -14.29 -16.27 -1.14
CA ALA A 53 -13.11 -17.09 -1.37
C ALA A 53 -12.37 -17.26 -0.04
N ARG A 54 -12.30 -18.51 0.42
CA ARG A 54 -11.49 -18.90 1.58
C ARG A 54 -10.15 -19.40 1.07
N LYS A 55 -9.05 -18.84 1.59
CA LYS A 55 -7.73 -19.44 1.41
C LYS A 55 -7.20 -19.96 2.75
N PRO A 56 -6.49 -21.10 2.73
CA PRO A 56 -5.83 -21.58 3.92
C PRO A 56 -4.78 -20.55 4.39
N PHE A 57 -4.74 -20.43 5.67
CA PHE A 57 -3.97 -19.54 6.52
C PHE A 57 -2.50 -19.33 6.12
N ARG A 58 -2.08 -18.08 6.10
CA ARG A 58 -0.71 -17.65 6.39
C ARG A 58 -0.75 -16.88 7.71
N PRO A 59 0.14 -17.16 8.69
CA PRO A 59 0.15 -16.39 9.91
C PRO A 59 0.28 -14.88 9.58
N ALA A 60 -0.59 -14.08 10.17
CA ALA A 60 -0.50 -12.64 10.10
C ALA A 60 0.86 -12.21 10.68
N ALA A 61 1.53 -11.26 10.04
CA ALA A 61 2.68 -10.62 10.65
C ALA A 61 2.23 -9.91 11.94
N GLU A 62 3.11 -9.80 12.93
CA GLU A 62 2.85 -9.04 14.14
C GLU A 62 2.34 -7.63 13.78
N GLY A 63 1.10 -7.33 14.17
CA GLY A 63 0.39 -6.09 13.83
C GLY A 63 -0.89 -6.26 13.01
N ASP A 64 -1.10 -7.37 12.32
CA ASP A 64 -2.29 -7.62 11.47
C ASP A 64 -3.47 -8.27 12.22
N ALA A 65 -3.37 -8.46 13.52
CA ALA A 65 -4.42 -9.08 14.31
C ALA A 65 -5.69 -8.22 14.35
N ARG A 66 -6.79 -8.76 13.80
CA ARG A 66 -8.15 -8.19 13.88
C ARG A 66 -8.35 -6.87 13.12
N GLN A 67 -8.05 -6.86 11.84
CA GLN A 67 -8.27 -5.73 10.95
C GLN A 67 -9.35 -6.02 9.92
N ILE A 68 -9.98 -4.95 9.44
CA ILE A 68 -10.87 -4.98 8.28
C ILE A 68 -10.26 -4.05 7.23
N LEU A 69 -10.04 -4.58 6.03
CA LEU A 69 -9.38 -3.90 4.94
C LEU A 69 -10.25 -3.94 3.70
N TYR A 70 -10.40 -2.81 3.01
CA TYR A 70 -11.19 -2.72 1.80
C TYR A 70 -10.31 -2.39 0.61
N PHE A 71 -10.31 -3.28 -0.38
CA PHE A 71 -9.44 -3.22 -1.56
C PHE A 71 -10.21 -2.73 -2.76
N LEU A 72 -9.70 -1.68 -3.39
CA LEU A 72 -10.25 -1.05 -4.59
C LEU A 72 -9.15 -0.88 -5.65
N SER A 73 -9.52 -0.54 -6.86
CA SER A 73 -8.58 -0.19 -7.93
C SER A 73 -9.22 0.80 -8.89
N PHE A 74 -8.42 1.48 -9.69
CA PHE A 74 -8.89 2.41 -10.72
C PHE A 74 -9.63 1.73 -11.88
N SER A 75 -9.69 0.38 -11.91
CA SER A 75 -10.57 -0.37 -12.82
C SER A 75 -12.05 -0.23 -12.46
N VAL A 76 -12.37 0.17 -11.22
CA VAL A 76 -13.74 0.51 -10.80
C VAL A 76 -14.14 1.84 -11.44
N PRO A 77 -15.35 1.95 -12.02
CA PRO A 77 -15.86 3.22 -12.54
C PRO A 77 -15.78 4.34 -11.49
N ARG A 78 -15.40 5.56 -11.91
CA ARG A 78 -15.09 6.69 -11.00
C ARG A 78 -16.21 6.99 -10.00
N ASP A 79 -17.46 6.97 -10.43
CA ASP A 79 -18.59 7.24 -9.53
C ASP A 79 -18.80 6.13 -8.51
N GLY A 80 -18.62 4.87 -8.93
CA GLY A 80 -18.61 3.73 -8.02
C GLY A 80 -17.48 3.82 -6.99
N LEU A 81 -16.28 4.20 -7.45
CA LEU A 81 -15.11 4.36 -6.58
C LEU A 81 -15.34 5.44 -5.50
N LYS A 82 -15.94 6.58 -5.86
CA LYS A 82 -16.33 7.63 -4.90
C LYS A 82 -17.27 7.11 -3.83
N LEU A 83 -18.35 6.43 -4.25
CA LEU A 83 -19.34 5.88 -3.32
C LEU A 83 -18.73 4.83 -2.37
N MET A 84 -17.84 3.99 -2.88
CA MET A 84 -17.17 2.95 -2.11
C MET A 84 -16.18 3.55 -1.10
N ILE A 85 -15.41 4.58 -1.49
CA ILE A 85 -14.51 5.30 -0.60
C ILE A 85 -15.30 6.02 0.49
N ALA A 86 -16.37 6.74 0.14
CA ALA A 86 -17.23 7.42 1.10
C ALA A 86 -17.84 6.43 2.11
N GLN A 87 -18.35 5.28 1.65
CA GLN A 87 -18.87 4.24 2.52
C GLN A 87 -17.81 3.70 3.49
N ALA A 88 -16.61 3.40 2.98
CA ALA A 88 -15.52 2.89 3.80
C ALA A 88 -15.08 3.91 4.85
N SER A 89 -14.95 5.18 4.46
CA SER A 89 -14.61 6.28 5.36
C SER A 89 -15.64 6.45 6.48
N HIS A 90 -16.92 6.43 6.14
CA HIS A 90 -18.01 6.53 7.13
C HIS A 90 -17.98 5.39 8.15
N LEU A 91 -17.57 4.21 7.73
CA LEU A 91 -17.42 3.04 8.58
C LEU A 91 -16.06 2.95 9.27
N HIS A 92 -15.13 3.87 8.99
CA HIS A 92 -13.74 3.87 9.48
C HIS A 92 -12.98 2.62 9.02
N VAL A 93 -13.25 2.14 7.81
CA VAL A 93 -12.55 1.04 7.17
C VAL A 93 -11.46 1.60 6.25
N PRO A 94 -10.18 1.27 6.45
CA PRO A 94 -9.12 1.73 5.57
C PRO A 94 -9.30 1.17 4.15
N VAL A 95 -9.11 2.04 3.17
CA VAL A 95 -9.16 1.70 1.75
C VAL A 95 -7.77 1.53 1.20
N LEU A 96 -7.53 0.42 0.55
CA LEU A 96 -6.28 0.08 -0.12
C LEU A 96 -6.48 0.10 -1.63
N VAL A 97 -5.62 0.79 -2.33
CA VAL A 97 -5.70 0.92 -3.79
C VAL A 97 -4.43 0.37 -4.43
N ASN A 98 -4.60 -0.36 -5.51
CA ASN A 98 -3.51 -0.84 -6.35
C ASN A 98 -3.57 -0.25 -7.75
N GLY A 99 -2.37 -0.05 -8.30
CA GLY A 99 -2.14 0.45 -9.65
C GLY A 99 -1.95 1.96 -9.70
N LEU A 100 -1.42 2.39 -10.84
CA LEU A 100 -1.23 3.79 -11.18
C LEU A 100 -2.10 4.14 -12.40
N ILE A 101 -2.66 5.32 -12.40
CA ILE A 101 -3.36 5.87 -13.56
C ILE A 101 -2.30 6.25 -14.60
N ASN A 102 -2.41 5.72 -15.82
CA ASN A 102 -1.47 5.97 -16.93
C ASN A 102 0.01 5.73 -16.56
N ASN A 103 0.27 4.86 -15.57
CA ASN A 103 1.60 4.63 -14.99
C ASN A 103 2.26 5.92 -14.45
N ASP A 104 1.46 6.90 -14.06
CA ASP A 104 1.89 8.19 -13.51
C ASP A 104 1.47 8.31 -12.04
N PHE A 105 2.46 8.40 -11.16
CA PHE A 105 2.25 8.55 -9.72
C PHE A 105 1.61 9.91 -9.37
N HIS A 106 2.05 10.99 -10.02
CA HIS A 106 1.52 12.33 -9.73
C HIS A 106 0.06 12.46 -10.15
N GLU A 107 -0.29 11.92 -11.33
CA GLU A 107 -1.68 11.88 -11.77
C GLU A 107 -2.53 11.05 -10.82
N THR A 108 -2.02 9.90 -10.40
CA THR A 108 -2.71 9.01 -9.45
C THR A 108 -3.00 9.70 -8.13
N VAL A 109 -2.00 10.34 -7.54
CA VAL A 109 -2.15 11.08 -6.27
C VAL A 109 -3.15 12.22 -6.42
N ARG A 110 -3.10 12.97 -7.52
CA ARG A 110 -4.05 14.07 -7.79
C ARG A 110 -5.49 13.55 -7.85
N VAL A 111 -5.73 12.46 -8.58
CA VAL A 111 -7.07 11.87 -8.70
C VAL A 111 -7.55 11.32 -7.36
N LEU A 112 -6.68 10.64 -6.60
CA LEU A 112 -7.01 10.19 -5.24
C LEU A 112 -7.35 11.36 -4.34
N PHE A 113 -6.57 12.44 -4.37
CA PHE A 113 -6.84 13.62 -3.57
C PHE A 113 -8.20 14.27 -3.90
N GLU A 114 -8.56 14.34 -5.18
CA GLU A 114 -9.88 14.81 -5.60
C GLU A 114 -11.01 13.92 -5.07
N LEU A 115 -10.84 12.59 -5.15
CA LEU A 115 -11.83 11.62 -4.65
C LEU A 115 -12.03 11.75 -3.13
N VAL A 116 -10.95 11.84 -2.37
CA VAL A 116 -10.97 11.94 -0.91
C VAL A 116 -11.54 13.28 -0.44
N ARG A 117 -11.15 14.38 -1.10
CA ARG A 117 -11.60 15.74 -0.73
C ARG A 117 -13.09 15.95 -0.91
N THR A 118 -13.67 15.36 -1.96
CA THR A 118 -15.10 15.52 -2.27
C THR A 118 -15.98 14.89 -1.19
N GLU A 119 -15.54 13.77 -0.62
CA GLU A 119 -16.31 12.98 0.33
C GLU A 119 -15.87 13.20 1.80
N ASN A 120 -14.95 14.15 2.03
CA ASN A 120 -14.29 14.32 3.34
C ASN A 120 -13.75 12.97 3.89
N ALA A 121 -13.33 12.11 2.98
CA ALA A 121 -12.93 10.75 3.26
C ALA A 121 -11.44 10.70 3.64
N GLY A 122 -11.14 10.04 4.73
CA GLY A 122 -9.76 9.76 5.15
C GLY A 122 -9.40 8.30 4.94
N GLY A 123 -8.09 8.01 4.91
CA GLY A 123 -7.61 6.63 5.02
C GLY A 123 -7.55 5.85 3.71
N VAL A 124 -7.33 6.49 2.57
CA VAL A 124 -6.97 5.81 1.31
C VAL A 124 -5.45 5.68 1.21
N GLN A 125 -4.96 4.47 1.00
CA GLN A 125 -3.54 4.15 0.90
C GLN A 125 -3.25 3.39 -0.41
N ILE A 126 -2.09 3.66 -1.00
CA ILE A 126 -1.58 2.87 -2.14
C ILE A 126 -0.64 1.82 -1.56
N ASP A 127 -1.06 0.57 -1.53
CA ASP A 127 -0.27 -0.52 -0.97
C ASP A 127 -0.38 -1.80 -1.82
N PRO A 128 0.45 -1.96 -2.84
CA PRO A 128 0.45 -3.15 -3.67
C PRO A 128 0.88 -4.42 -2.90
N LEU A 129 1.66 -4.30 -1.81
CA LEU A 129 2.13 -5.46 -1.05
C LEU A 129 0.98 -6.14 -0.31
N LEU A 130 0.00 -5.39 0.17
CA LEU A 130 -1.19 -5.97 0.80
C LEU A 130 -2.10 -6.67 -0.22
N PHE A 131 -2.16 -6.19 -1.47
CA PHE A 131 -2.84 -6.92 -2.55
C PHE A 131 -2.19 -8.28 -2.80
N GLU A 132 -0.87 -8.33 -2.73
CA GLU A 132 -0.14 -9.59 -2.86
C GLU A 132 -0.35 -10.51 -1.67
N ARG A 133 -0.25 -9.96 -0.46
CA ARG A 133 -0.41 -10.70 0.79
C ARG A 133 -1.75 -11.43 0.86
N TYR A 134 -2.83 -10.73 0.52
CA TYR A 134 -4.19 -11.26 0.58
C TYR A 134 -4.66 -11.85 -0.75
N ASP A 135 -3.77 -11.94 -1.76
CA ASP A 135 -4.04 -12.51 -3.09
C ASP A 135 -5.28 -11.86 -3.74
N ILE A 136 -5.32 -10.54 -3.73
CA ILE A 136 -6.41 -9.78 -4.34
C ILE A 136 -6.21 -9.71 -5.84
N SER A 137 -7.01 -10.48 -6.57
CA SER A 137 -7.02 -10.51 -8.05
C SER A 137 -8.23 -9.81 -8.66
N ALA A 138 -9.26 -9.54 -7.85
CA ALA A 138 -10.46 -8.85 -8.28
C ALA A 138 -10.96 -7.88 -7.21
N VAL A 139 -11.55 -6.77 -7.63
CA VAL A 139 -12.09 -5.71 -6.76
C VAL A 139 -13.55 -5.41 -7.11
N PRO A 140 -14.32 -4.86 -6.16
CA PRO A 140 -13.97 -4.61 -4.77
C PRO A 140 -13.77 -5.90 -3.98
N ALA A 141 -12.89 -5.87 -2.98
CA ALA A 141 -12.70 -6.99 -2.08
C ALA A 141 -12.62 -6.50 -0.62
N LEU A 142 -13.26 -7.23 0.28
CA LEU A 142 -13.17 -7.02 1.72
C LEU A 142 -12.37 -8.16 2.34
N VAL A 143 -11.41 -7.81 3.18
CA VAL A 143 -10.62 -8.76 3.95
C VAL A 143 -10.86 -8.50 5.42
N VAL A 144 -11.12 -9.56 6.17
CA VAL A 144 -11.20 -9.55 7.63
C VAL A 144 -10.12 -10.47 8.16
N THR A 145 -9.22 -9.94 8.99
CA THR A 145 -8.13 -10.71 9.59
C THR A 145 -8.43 -11.08 11.03
N CYS A 146 -7.95 -12.22 11.46
CA CYS A 146 -8.02 -12.72 12.82
C CYS A 146 -6.84 -13.64 13.13
N GLU A 147 -6.73 -14.14 14.35
CA GLU A 147 -5.64 -15.05 14.75
C GLU A 147 -5.60 -16.34 13.90
N ALA A 148 -6.77 -16.82 13.45
CA ALA A 148 -6.88 -18.00 12.57
C ALA A 148 -6.52 -17.73 11.11
N GLY A 149 -6.32 -16.47 10.70
CA GLY A 149 -5.98 -16.08 9.35
C GLY A 149 -6.82 -14.94 8.81
N TYR A 150 -7.36 -15.09 7.61
CA TYR A 150 -8.23 -14.07 7.03
C TYR A 150 -9.33 -14.68 6.19
N ASP A 151 -10.48 -14.01 6.19
CA ASP A 151 -11.54 -14.20 5.22
C ASP A 151 -11.48 -13.13 4.16
N ARG A 152 -11.68 -13.49 2.90
CA ARG A 152 -11.78 -12.58 1.77
C ARG A 152 -13.09 -12.75 1.06
N LEU A 153 -13.79 -11.66 0.86
CA LEU A 153 -15.00 -11.60 0.06
C LEU A 153 -14.82 -10.61 -1.08
N THR A 154 -14.99 -11.08 -2.31
CA THR A 154 -14.85 -10.27 -3.53
C THR A 154 -16.20 -10.06 -4.18
N GLY A 155 -16.44 -8.86 -4.70
CA GLY A 155 -17.63 -8.50 -5.45
C GLY A 155 -18.29 -7.22 -4.97
N ASN A 156 -19.23 -6.72 -5.77
CA ASN A 156 -19.91 -5.45 -5.52
C ASN A 156 -21.00 -5.59 -4.44
N LEU A 157 -20.55 -5.78 -3.20
CA LEU A 157 -21.40 -5.77 -2.00
C LEU A 157 -21.13 -4.53 -1.16
N ARG A 158 -22.14 -4.07 -0.43
CA ARG A 158 -21.91 -3.07 0.64
C ARG A 158 -21.06 -3.68 1.74
N ILE A 159 -20.18 -2.86 2.34
CA ILE A 159 -19.27 -3.34 3.39
C ILE A 159 -20.02 -4.04 4.53
N LYS A 160 -21.17 -3.52 4.97
CA LYS A 160 -22.00 -4.16 6.01
C LYS A 160 -22.53 -5.53 5.58
N GLU A 161 -22.94 -5.67 4.32
CA GLU A 161 -23.43 -6.95 3.78
C GLU A 161 -22.30 -7.97 3.67
N ALA A 162 -21.13 -7.52 3.21
CA ALA A 162 -19.93 -8.35 3.16
C ALA A 162 -19.50 -8.84 4.55
N LEU A 163 -19.52 -7.95 5.53
CA LEU A 163 -19.24 -8.29 6.93
C LEU A 163 -20.27 -9.26 7.51
N ALA A 164 -21.57 -9.08 7.19
CA ALA A 164 -22.61 -9.99 7.66
C ALA A 164 -22.39 -11.41 7.13
N ARG A 165 -22.01 -11.56 5.85
CA ARG A 165 -21.67 -12.87 5.28
C ARG A 165 -20.46 -13.51 5.97
N ILE A 166 -19.40 -12.73 6.21
CA ILE A 166 -18.22 -13.23 6.93
C ILE A 166 -18.61 -13.61 8.38
N ALA A 167 -19.49 -12.84 9.04
CA ALA A 167 -19.99 -13.13 10.37
C ALA A 167 -20.83 -14.42 10.44
N GLU A 168 -21.43 -14.84 9.34
CA GLU A 168 -22.22 -16.09 9.25
C GLU A 168 -21.32 -17.27 8.90
N GLU A 169 -20.51 -17.15 7.87
CA GLU A 169 -19.83 -18.26 7.20
C GLU A 169 -18.31 -18.25 7.38
N GLY A 170 -17.71 -17.11 7.83
CA GLY A 170 -16.27 -16.91 7.88
C GLY A 170 -15.57 -17.60 9.05
N GLU A 171 -14.27 -17.73 8.97
CA GLU A 171 -13.41 -18.15 10.09
C GLU A 171 -13.15 -16.99 11.05
N CYS A 172 -13.06 -15.75 10.53
CA CYS A 172 -12.92 -14.52 11.31
C CYS A 172 -14.27 -13.90 11.72
N ARG A 173 -15.29 -14.75 11.87
CA ARG A 173 -16.69 -14.35 12.17
C ARG A 173 -16.82 -13.47 13.40
N ASP A 174 -16.02 -13.71 14.42
CA ASP A 174 -16.12 -12.97 15.68
C ASP A 174 -15.62 -11.54 15.50
N VAL A 175 -14.57 -11.32 14.71
CA VAL A 175 -14.09 -9.98 14.34
C VAL A 175 -15.15 -9.24 13.53
N ALA A 176 -15.75 -9.90 12.55
CA ALA A 176 -16.82 -9.31 11.74
C ALA A 176 -18.05 -8.94 12.58
N ARG A 177 -18.48 -9.80 13.51
CA ARG A 177 -19.59 -9.54 14.44
C ARG A 177 -19.30 -8.37 15.37
N GLN A 178 -18.12 -8.34 15.95
CA GLN A 178 -17.68 -7.25 16.84
C GLN A 178 -17.70 -5.91 16.12
N PHE A 179 -17.20 -5.87 14.90
CA PHE A 179 -17.20 -4.65 14.09
C PHE A 179 -18.61 -4.19 13.72
N LEU A 180 -19.49 -5.11 13.31
CA LEU A 180 -20.90 -4.80 13.04
C LEU A 180 -21.64 -4.28 14.27
N ALA A 181 -21.36 -4.82 15.46
CA ALA A 181 -21.92 -4.31 16.71
C ALA A 181 -21.48 -2.87 16.98
N GLY A 182 -20.19 -2.58 16.83
CA GLY A 182 -19.66 -1.23 17.00
C GLY A 182 -20.20 -0.20 15.98
N ILE A 183 -20.56 -0.64 14.76
CA ILE A 183 -21.26 0.23 13.80
C ILE A 183 -22.64 0.59 14.32
N ARG A 184 -23.42 -0.38 14.77
CA ARG A 184 -24.79 -0.14 15.30
C ARG A 184 -24.81 0.83 16.47
N GLU A 185 -23.85 0.69 17.38
CA GLU A 185 -23.71 1.61 18.53
C GLU A 185 -23.42 3.05 18.11
N ARG A 186 -22.66 3.27 17.04
CA ARG A 186 -22.36 4.60 16.52
C ARG A 186 -23.53 5.23 15.77
N GLU A 187 -24.38 4.43 15.15
CA GLU A 187 -25.56 4.91 14.41
C GLU A 187 -26.74 5.30 15.33
N VAL A 188 -26.74 4.84 16.57
CA VAL A 188 -27.79 5.12 17.58
C VAL A 188 -27.49 6.40 18.39
N LYS A 189 -26.27 6.90 18.35
CA LYS A 189 -25.87 8.16 19.02
C LYS A 189 -26.03 9.39 18.13
#